data_51537664a538e2247c1b7c55b8f9e53e
#
_entry.id   51537664a538e2247c1b7c55b8f9e53e
#
_cell.length_a   1.000
_cell.length_b   1.000
_cell.length_c   1.000
_cell.angle_alpha   90.00
_cell.angle_beta   90.00
_cell.angle_gamma   90.00
#
_symmetry.space_group_name_H-M   'P 1'
#
loop_
_entity.id
_entity.type
_entity.pdbx_description
1 polymer ?
#
loop_
_entity_poly.entity_id
_entity_poly.type
_entity_poly.pdbx_seq_one_letter_code
_entity_poly.pdbx_strand_id
1 'polypeptide(L)'
;MSDMERTAVIVGAARLPTGRFLGGLSPLKAPELGARAIAGVVERSGVAPADIQDVIMGNVVQAGVGQAPARQAAIGAGLPAEIPAMTINKVCGSGLKAVMLSAQAIRAGDLQVAVAGGMESMSNAPYLVQGYRGGVKFGDRSMVDALIHDGLWCSFGRCHMGGHAEYTAWKADVSREDQDQFAYESHMKAVAAIDAGEFSAEIIPVEIAGRKGTTVVDT
;
A
#
# COMPACT_ATOMS: atom_id res chain seq x y z
N MET A 1 -38.68 -1.91 -12.54
CA MET A 1 -37.83 -2.80 -11.71
C MET A 1 -37.38 -1.98 -10.51
N SER A 2 -37.86 -2.35 -9.31
CA SER A 2 -37.52 -1.62 -8.08
C SER A 2 -36.00 -1.57 -7.91
N ASP A 3 -35.47 -0.37 -7.69
CA ASP A 3 -34.09 -0.15 -7.22
C ASP A 3 -33.91 -0.88 -5.89
N MET A 4 -33.55 -2.16 -5.94
CA MET A 4 -33.00 -2.82 -4.76
C MET A 4 -31.66 -2.16 -4.53
N GLU A 5 -31.58 -1.38 -3.46
CA GLU A 5 -30.34 -0.74 -3.03
C GLU A 5 -29.25 -1.80 -2.89
N ARG A 6 -28.28 -1.80 -3.82
CA ARG A 6 -27.17 -2.75 -3.82
C ARG A 6 -26.24 -2.39 -2.68
N THR A 7 -26.15 -3.24 -1.70
CA THR A 7 -25.22 -3.07 -0.58
C THR A 7 -23.89 -3.73 -0.91
N ALA A 8 -22.81 -2.96 -0.94
CA ALA A 8 -21.46 -3.52 -1.03
C ALA A 8 -21.03 -4.05 0.34
N VAL A 9 -20.54 -5.28 0.38
CA VAL A 9 -20.03 -5.94 1.59
C VAL A 9 -18.59 -6.38 1.41
N ILE A 10 -17.84 -6.48 2.50
CA ILE A 10 -16.48 -7.04 2.51
C ILE A 10 -16.60 -8.52 2.86
N VAL A 11 -16.15 -9.38 1.97
CA VAL A 11 -16.23 -10.85 2.14
C VAL A 11 -14.89 -11.48 2.53
N GLY A 12 -13.82 -10.73 2.48
CA GLY A 12 -12.48 -11.17 2.91
C GLY A 12 -11.56 -9.99 3.12
N ALA A 13 -10.60 -10.15 4.03
CA ALA A 13 -9.53 -9.20 4.27
C ALA A 13 -8.22 -9.95 4.54
N ALA A 14 -7.12 -9.40 4.04
CA ALA A 14 -5.78 -9.91 4.30
C ALA A 14 -4.76 -8.79 4.21
N ARG A 15 -3.67 -8.91 4.96
CA ARG A 15 -2.50 -8.04 4.85
C ARG A 15 -1.21 -8.83 5.00
N LEU A 16 -0.13 -8.26 4.57
CA LEU A 16 1.21 -8.73 4.91
C LEU A 16 1.66 -8.10 6.24
N PRO A 17 2.70 -8.64 6.88
CA PRO A 17 3.37 -7.94 7.97
C PRO A 17 3.79 -6.53 7.56
N THR A 18 3.76 -5.60 8.49
CA THR A 18 4.23 -4.24 8.24
C THR A 18 5.75 -4.21 8.29
N GLY A 19 6.39 -4.06 7.12
CA GLY A 19 7.85 -4.04 7.00
C GLY A 19 8.46 -2.75 7.55
N ARG A 20 9.61 -2.90 8.21
CA ARG A 20 10.48 -1.76 8.53
C ARG A 20 11.22 -1.32 7.27
N PHE A 21 11.49 0.00 7.14
CA PHE A 21 12.34 0.53 6.07
C PHE A 21 13.70 -0.19 6.03
N LEU A 22 14.08 -0.68 4.86
CA LEU A 22 15.24 -1.55 4.64
C LEU A 22 15.26 -2.83 5.51
N GLY A 23 14.11 -3.28 5.98
CA GLY A 23 13.93 -4.50 6.77
C GLY A 23 13.70 -5.75 5.93
N GLY A 24 13.13 -6.79 6.55
CA GLY A 24 12.97 -8.14 5.98
C GLY A 24 12.22 -8.18 4.65
N LEU A 25 11.25 -7.29 4.44
CA LEU A 25 10.48 -7.19 3.19
C LEU A 25 11.15 -6.36 2.09
N SER A 26 12.30 -5.72 2.36
CA SER A 26 12.99 -4.87 1.39
C SER A 26 13.39 -5.54 0.06
N PRO A 27 13.61 -6.86 -0.04
CA PRO A 27 13.87 -7.50 -1.33
C PRO A 27 12.68 -7.48 -2.29
N LEU A 28 11.46 -7.26 -1.79
CA LEU A 28 10.23 -7.32 -2.58
C LEU A 28 9.78 -5.94 -3.04
N LYS A 29 9.44 -5.82 -4.32
CA LYS A 29 8.82 -4.63 -4.90
C LYS A 29 7.34 -4.54 -4.53
N ALA A 30 6.76 -3.35 -4.66
CA ALA A 30 5.34 -3.12 -4.34
C ALA A 30 4.37 -4.08 -5.03
N PRO A 31 4.48 -4.38 -6.35
CA PRO A 31 3.61 -5.36 -7.00
C PRO A 31 3.76 -6.78 -6.47
N GLU A 32 4.96 -7.18 -6.04
CA GLU A 32 5.20 -8.51 -5.46
C GLU A 32 4.56 -8.65 -4.07
N LEU A 33 4.59 -7.58 -3.27
CA LEU A 33 3.85 -7.51 -2.00
C LEU A 33 2.34 -7.53 -2.27
N GLY A 34 1.86 -6.70 -3.20
CA GLY A 34 0.46 -6.66 -3.61
C GLY A 34 -0.05 -8.01 -4.09
N ALA A 35 0.73 -8.73 -4.89
CA ALA A 35 0.38 -10.05 -5.40
C ALA A 35 0.12 -11.06 -4.27
N ARG A 36 0.99 -11.08 -3.25
CA ARG A 36 0.81 -11.97 -2.09
C ARG A 36 -0.44 -11.63 -1.29
N ALA A 37 -0.70 -10.35 -1.07
CA ALA A 37 -1.91 -9.91 -0.36
C ALA A 37 -3.18 -10.26 -1.15
N ILE A 38 -3.19 -10.06 -2.46
CA ILE A 38 -4.30 -10.43 -3.35
C ILE A 38 -4.52 -11.95 -3.33
N ALA A 39 -3.47 -12.74 -3.52
CA ALA A 39 -3.59 -14.21 -3.46
C ALA A 39 -4.18 -14.67 -2.11
N GLY A 40 -3.67 -14.13 -1.01
CA GLY A 40 -4.15 -14.49 0.32
C GLY A 40 -5.59 -14.07 0.59
N VAL A 41 -6.04 -12.91 0.14
CA VAL A 41 -7.45 -12.51 0.32
C VAL A 41 -8.39 -13.32 -0.55
N VAL A 42 -8.00 -13.66 -1.77
CA VAL A 42 -8.80 -14.51 -2.67
C VAL A 42 -8.97 -15.90 -2.07
N GLU A 43 -7.89 -16.51 -1.60
CA GLU A 43 -7.94 -17.81 -0.91
C GLU A 43 -8.86 -17.76 0.31
N ARG A 44 -8.70 -16.78 1.18
CA ARG A 44 -9.49 -16.64 2.41
C ARG A 44 -10.97 -16.34 2.18
N SER A 45 -11.28 -15.58 1.16
CA SER A 45 -12.68 -15.21 0.83
C SER A 45 -13.47 -16.38 0.27
N GLY A 46 -12.82 -17.40 -0.28
CA GLY A 46 -13.45 -18.49 -1.01
C GLY A 46 -14.10 -18.05 -2.35
N VAL A 47 -13.87 -16.81 -2.79
CA VAL A 47 -14.34 -16.32 -4.07
C VAL A 47 -13.50 -16.95 -5.19
N ALA A 48 -14.16 -17.50 -6.21
CA ALA A 48 -13.43 -18.04 -7.35
C ALA A 48 -12.70 -16.91 -8.09
N PRO A 49 -11.42 -17.09 -8.46
CA PRO A 49 -10.67 -16.06 -9.20
C PRO A 49 -11.38 -15.58 -10.47
N ALA A 50 -12.12 -16.45 -11.15
CA ALA A 50 -12.88 -16.11 -12.35
C ALA A 50 -14.11 -15.22 -12.10
N ASP A 51 -14.58 -15.10 -10.86
CA ASP A 51 -15.72 -14.26 -10.50
C ASP A 51 -15.28 -12.81 -10.21
N ILE A 52 -13.98 -12.57 -10.06
CA ILE A 52 -13.44 -11.24 -9.83
C ILE A 52 -13.49 -10.45 -11.13
N GLN A 53 -14.09 -9.26 -11.09
CA GLN A 53 -14.34 -8.44 -12.27
C GLN A 53 -13.42 -7.22 -12.38
N ASP A 54 -12.80 -6.79 -11.27
CA ASP A 54 -11.82 -5.69 -11.28
C ASP A 54 -10.85 -5.79 -10.08
N VAL A 55 -9.66 -5.21 -10.25
CA VAL A 55 -8.64 -5.06 -9.22
C VAL A 55 -8.21 -3.61 -9.11
N ILE A 56 -8.49 -2.96 -7.99
CA ILE A 56 -8.10 -1.56 -7.75
C ILE A 56 -7.10 -1.51 -6.61
N MET A 57 -5.85 -1.13 -6.91
CA MET A 57 -4.78 -1.06 -5.92
C MET A 57 -4.18 0.34 -5.85
N GLY A 58 -4.07 0.85 -4.61
CA GLY A 58 -3.31 2.05 -4.32
C GLY A 58 -1.80 1.82 -4.38
N ASN A 59 -1.08 2.73 -5.00
CA ASN A 59 0.39 2.78 -4.96
C ASN A 59 0.83 4.23 -5.16
N VAL A 60 1.69 4.75 -4.30
CA VAL A 60 2.07 6.17 -4.28
C VAL A 60 3.38 6.41 -5.01
N VAL A 61 4.46 5.75 -4.57
CA VAL A 61 5.80 5.91 -5.15
C VAL A 61 5.95 4.95 -6.31
N GLN A 62 5.52 5.38 -7.50
CA GLN A 62 5.45 4.52 -8.69
C GLN A 62 6.69 4.59 -9.58
N ALA A 63 7.61 5.51 -9.33
CA ALA A 63 8.83 5.61 -10.11
C ALA A 63 9.64 4.31 -10.05
N GLY A 64 10.00 3.75 -11.22
CA GLY A 64 10.79 2.51 -11.31
C GLY A 64 10.03 1.21 -10.96
N VAL A 65 8.74 1.28 -10.58
CA VAL A 65 7.92 0.09 -10.27
C VAL A 65 7.51 -0.67 -11.54
N GLY A 66 7.49 0.00 -12.65
CA GLY A 66 7.07 -0.54 -13.93
C GLY A 66 5.65 -0.12 -14.32
N GLN A 67 5.19 -0.62 -15.48
CA GLN A 67 3.88 -0.26 -16.01
C GLN A 67 2.76 -0.90 -15.19
N ALA A 68 1.72 -0.13 -14.86
CA ALA A 68 0.48 -0.60 -14.25
C ALA A 68 0.70 -1.52 -13.02
N PRO A 69 1.19 -1.00 -11.88
CA PRO A 69 1.55 -1.81 -10.72
C PRO A 69 0.43 -2.73 -10.21
N ALA A 70 -0.83 -2.27 -10.20
CA ALA A 70 -1.98 -3.09 -9.83
C ALA A 70 -2.16 -4.29 -10.78
N ARG A 71 -1.90 -4.10 -12.06
CA ARG A 71 -1.95 -5.16 -13.06
C ARG A 71 -0.87 -6.22 -12.81
N GLN A 72 0.36 -5.76 -12.50
CA GLN A 72 1.45 -6.66 -12.13
C GLN A 72 1.07 -7.49 -10.89
N ALA A 73 0.48 -6.85 -9.88
CA ALA A 73 0.05 -7.53 -8.67
C ALA A 73 -1.07 -8.54 -8.94
N ALA A 74 -2.08 -8.20 -9.74
CA ALA A 74 -3.17 -9.09 -10.12
C ALA A 74 -2.67 -10.35 -10.84
N ILE A 75 -1.84 -10.17 -11.86
CA ILE A 75 -1.23 -11.30 -12.59
C ILE A 75 -0.29 -12.12 -11.70
N GLY A 76 0.54 -11.45 -10.89
CA GLY A 76 1.42 -12.11 -9.93
C GLY A 76 0.69 -12.90 -8.84
N ALA A 77 -0.55 -12.55 -8.53
CA ALA A 77 -1.44 -13.29 -7.64
C ALA A 77 -2.10 -14.51 -8.31
N GLY A 78 -1.90 -14.71 -9.61
CA GLY A 78 -2.51 -15.81 -10.36
C GLY A 78 -3.94 -15.53 -10.84
N LEU A 79 -4.39 -14.29 -10.82
CA LEU A 79 -5.71 -13.94 -11.36
C LEU A 79 -5.72 -14.06 -12.90
N PRO A 80 -6.86 -14.40 -13.51
CA PRO A 80 -7.02 -14.45 -14.96
C PRO A 80 -6.60 -13.14 -15.65
N ALA A 81 -5.97 -13.27 -16.81
CA ALA A 81 -5.45 -12.13 -17.56
C ALA A 81 -6.54 -11.22 -18.13
N GLU A 82 -7.76 -11.68 -18.19
CA GLU A 82 -8.93 -10.94 -18.66
C GLU A 82 -9.44 -9.92 -17.66
N ILE A 83 -9.12 -10.10 -16.37
CA ILE A 83 -9.56 -9.20 -15.31
C ILE A 83 -8.83 -7.86 -15.44
N PRO A 84 -9.53 -6.74 -15.60
CA PRO A 84 -8.89 -5.42 -15.61
C PRO A 84 -8.27 -5.08 -14.24
N ALA A 85 -7.30 -4.18 -14.27
CA ALA A 85 -6.69 -3.71 -13.03
C ALA A 85 -6.29 -2.24 -13.15
N MET A 86 -6.56 -1.46 -12.11
CA MET A 86 -6.29 -0.03 -12.06
C MET A 86 -5.43 0.32 -10.85
N THR A 87 -4.36 1.09 -11.09
CA THR A 87 -3.55 1.69 -10.03
C THR A 87 -4.02 3.10 -9.76
N ILE A 88 -4.27 3.43 -8.50
CA ILE A 88 -4.69 4.77 -8.09
C ILE A 88 -3.70 5.38 -7.11
N ASN A 89 -3.62 6.70 -7.10
CA ASN A 89 -2.84 7.47 -6.15
C ASN A 89 -3.69 8.57 -5.51
N LYS A 90 -3.95 8.45 -4.24
CA LYS A 90 -4.51 9.47 -3.35
C LYS A 90 -3.63 9.60 -2.10
N VAL A 91 -2.31 9.58 -2.29
CA VAL A 91 -1.29 9.55 -1.25
C VAL A 91 -1.62 8.47 -0.21
N CYS A 92 -1.50 8.73 1.09
CA CYS A 92 -1.74 7.76 2.17
C CYS A 92 -3.16 7.16 2.18
N GLY A 93 -4.12 7.82 1.56
CA GLY A 93 -5.52 7.37 1.44
C GLY A 93 -5.80 6.47 0.24
N SER A 94 -4.79 6.07 -0.55
CA SER A 94 -4.99 5.33 -1.81
C SER A 94 -5.69 3.99 -1.62
N GLY A 95 -5.26 3.19 -0.64
CA GLY A 95 -5.87 1.89 -0.35
C GLY A 95 -7.34 2.01 0.05
N LEU A 96 -7.66 2.93 0.96
CA LEU A 96 -9.05 3.21 1.34
C LEU A 96 -9.86 3.73 0.15
N LYS A 97 -9.27 4.59 -0.69
CA LYS A 97 -9.95 5.09 -1.90
C LYS A 97 -10.26 3.96 -2.90
N ALA A 98 -9.38 2.95 -3.01
CA ALA A 98 -9.65 1.77 -3.83
C ALA A 98 -10.90 1.02 -3.34
N VAL A 99 -11.04 0.81 -2.03
CA VAL A 99 -12.25 0.21 -1.42
C VAL A 99 -13.49 1.05 -1.70
N MET A 100 -13.39 2.38 -1.55
CA MET A 100 -14.52 3.28 -1.84
C MET A 100 -14.95 3.23 -3.30
N LEU A 101 -14.01 3.16 -4.25
CA LEU A 101 -14.31 3.08 -5.68
C LEU A 101 -14.98 1.74 -6.02
N SER A 102 -14.46 0.63 -5.51
CA SER A 102 -15.08 -0.68 -5.69
C SER A 102 -16.49 -0.73 -5.12
N ALA A 103 -16.70 -0.22 -3.91
CA ALA A 103 -18.03 -0.14 -3.30
C ALA A 103 -18.99 0.75 -4.11
N GLN A 104 -18.49 1.84 -4.69
CA GLN A 104 -19.28 2.72 -5.56
C GLN A 104 -19.70 1.99 -6.85
N ALA A 105 -18.76 1.29 -7.50
CA ALA A 105 -19.03 0.54 -8.73
C ALA A 105 -20.02 -0.61 -8.50
N ILE A 106 -19.93 -1.32 -7.36
CA ILE A 106 -20.91 -2.35 -6.96
C ILE A 106 -22.31 -1.74 -6.78
N ARG A 107 -22.41 -0.60 -6.08
CA ARG A 107 -23.70 0.09 -5.90
C ARG A 107 -24.28 0.60 -7.22
N ALA A 108 -23.44 1.11 -8.13
CA ALA A 108 -23.85 1.53 -9.46
C ALA A 108 -24.28 0.37 -10.35
N GLY A 109 -23.88 -0.85 -10.03
CA GLY A 109 -24.18 -2.04 -10.81
C GLY A 109 -23.17 -2.34 -11.91
N ASP A 110 -22.05 -1.64 -11.92
CA ASP A 110 -20.97 -1.86 -12.88
C ASP A 110 -20.20 -3.14 -12.58
N LEU A 111 -20.08 -3.49 -11.29
CA LEU A 111 -19.38 -4.66 -10.78
C LEU A 111 -20.23 -5.42 -9.77
N GLN A 112 -19.90 -6.70 -9.55
CA GLN A 112 -20.41 -7.54 -8.47
C GLN A 112 -19.32 -7.91 -7.48
N VAL A 113 -18.12 -8.23 -7.96
CA VAL A 113 -16.97 -8.66 -7.15
C VAL A 113 -15.73 -7.91 -7.61
N ALA A 114 -15.02 -7.32 -6.66
CA ALA A 114 -13.74 -6.66 -6.92
C ALA A 114 -12.74 -6.93 -5.80
N VAL A 115 -11.46 -6.88 -6.13
CA VAL A 115 -10.36 -6.79 -5.16
C VAL A 115 -9.93 -5.34 -5.05
N ALA A 116 -9.87 -4.83 -3.81
CA ALA A 116 -9.46 -3.47 -3.53
C ALA A 116 -8.46 -3.41 -2.39
N GLY A 117 -7.41 -2.63 -2.53
CA GLY A 117 -6.39 -2.49 -1.49
C GLY A 117 -5.31 -1.49 -1.83
N GLY A 118 -4.15 -1.69 -1.25
CA GLY A 118 -2.96 -0.89 -1.52
C GLY A 118 -1.68 -1.69 -1.31
N MET A 119 -0.62 -1.20 -1.88
CA MET A 119 0.71 -1.78 -1.80
C MET A 119 1.75 -0.67 -1.88
N GLU A 120 2.83 -0.81 -1.13
CA GLU A 120 3.96 0.12 -1.19
C GLU A 120 5.25 -0.58 -0.79
N SER A 121 6.36 -0.23 -1.43
CA SER A 121 7.69 -0.66 -1.03
C SER A 121 8.62 0.54 -0.97
N MET A 122 8.61 1.22 0.17
CA MET A 122 9.40 2.42 0.39
C MET A 122 10.91 2.16 0.27
N SER A 123 11.35 0.95 0.63
CA SER A 123 12.75 0.52 0.51
C SER A 123 13.24 0.41 -0.93
N ASN A 124 12.32 0.29 -1.89
CA ASN A 124 12.62 0.19 -3.32
C ASN A 124 12.35 1.49 -4.10
N ALA A 125 12.03 2.59 -3.40
CA ALA A 125 11.90 3.89 -4.01
C ALA A 125 13.23 4.34 -4.63
N PRO A 126 13.29 4.73 -5.91
CA PRO A 126 14.54 5.09 -6.56
C PRO A 126 14.96 6.52 -6.24
N TYR A 127 16.22 6.81 -6.53
CA TYR A 127 16.68 8.18 -6.71
C TYR A 127 16.47 8.62 -8.16
N LEU A 128 15.96 9.82 -8.37
CA LEU A 128 15.62 10.38 -9.67
C LEU A 128 16.64 11.44 -10.11
N VAL A 129 17.03 11.38 -11.35
CA VAL A 129 17.86 12.39 -11.99
C VAL A 129 17.02 13.11 -13.05
N GLN A 130 16.68 14.36 -12.77
CA GLN A 130 15.83 15.18 -13.64
C GLN A 130 16.64 15.92 -14.71
N GLY A 131 16.02 16.18 -15.86
CA GLY A 131 16.59 17.00 -16.93
C GLY A 131 17.60 16.30 -17.86
N TYR A 132 17.86 15.00 -17.68
CA TYR A 132 18.85 14.25 -18.46
C TYR A 132 18.43 13.95 -19.90
N ARG A 133 17.14 14.00 -20.23
CA ARG A 133 16.67 13.79 -21.61
C ARG A 133 17.21 14.83 -22.60
N GLY A 134 17.42 16.05 -22.13
CA GLY A 134 18.04 17.12 -22.92
C GLY A 134 19.58 17.13 -22.89
N GLY A 135 20.17 16.17 -22.21
CA GLY A 135 21.61 16.08 -21.97
C GLY A 135 22.08 16.98 -20.83
N VAL A 136 23.28 16.69 -20.32
CA VAL A 136 23.99 17.50 -19.33
C VAL A 136 25.11 18.24 -20.02
N LYS A 137 24.93 19.53 -20.24
CA LYS A 137 25.90 20.33 -20.99
C LYS A 137 27.02 20.91 -20.14
N PHE A 138 26.73 21.25 -18.88
CA PHE A 138 27.69 21.90 -17.97
C PHE A 138 27.22 21.83 -16.51
N GLY A 139 28.16 21.68 -15.56
CA GLY A 139 27.93 21.71 -14.13
C GLY A 139 27.34 20.41 -13.54
N ASP A 140 27.29 20.37 -12.20
CA ASP A 140 26.81 19.23 -11.42
C ASP A 140 25.29 19.03 -11.52
N ARG A 141 24.83 17.83 -11.20
CA ARG A 141 23.41 17.46 -11.10
C ARG A 141 23.14 16.76 -9.79
N SER A 142 22.03 17.12 -9.15
CA SER A 142 21.53 16.46 -7.95
C SER A 142 20.65 15.27 -8.30
N MET A 143 20.63 14.27 -7.43
CA MET A 143 19.62 13.20 -7.41
C MET A 143 18.57 13.54 -6.38
N VAL A 144 17.32 13.21 -6.67
CA VAL A 144 16.16 13.44 -5.80
C VAL A 144 15.66 12.09 -5.29
N ASP A 145 15.51 11.95 -3.99
CA ASP A 145 14.90 10.77 -3.37
C ASP A 145 13.40 10.75 -3.67
N ALA A 146 12.95 9.79 -4.48
CA ALA A 146 11.54 9.66 -4.86
C ALA A 146 10.65 9.34 -3.66
N LEU A 147 11.15 8.66 -2.63
CA LEU A 147 10.38 8.40 -1.41
C LEU A 147 9.96 9.71 -0.73
N ILE A 148 10.91 10.62 -0.60
CA ILE A 148 10.62 11.94 0.01
C ILE A 148 9.83 12.80 -0.95
N HIS A 149 10.30 12.96 -2.18
CA HIS A 149 9.76 13.92 -3.15
C HIS A 149 8.30 13.61 -3.53
N ASP A 150 7.98 12.35 -3.81
CA ASP A 150 6.68 11.94 -4.32
C ASP A 150 5.73 11.43 -3.21
N GLY A 151 6.28 10.97 -2.08
CA GLY A 151 5.52 10.36 -0.99
C GLY A 151 5.37 11.21 0.26
N LEU A 152 6.41 11.96 0.67
CA LEU A 152 6.47 12.58 2.00
C LEU A 152 6.63 14.11 1.99
N TRP A 153 6.83 14.72 0.83
CA TRP A 153 6.99 16.16 0.67
C TRP A 153 5.71 16.84 0.22
N CYS A 154 5.26 17.84 0.94
CA CYS A 154 4.14 18.67 0.51
C CYS A 154 4.57 19.68 -0.57
N SER A 155 4.09 19.49 -1.79
CA SER A 155 4.39 20.38 -2.91
C SER A 155 3.86 21.81 -2.73
N PHE A 156 2.80 21.98 -1.93
CA PHE A 156 2.17 23.28 -1.67
C PHE A 156 2.82 23.97 -0.47
N GLY A 157 2.97 23.27 0.65
CA GLY A 157 3.59 23.79 1.88
C GLY A 157 5.12 23.82 1.83
N ARG A 158 5.73 23.18 0.83
CA ARG A 158 7.18 23.05 0.65
C ARG A 158 7.89 22.53 1.91
N CYS A 159 7.29 21.58 2.59
CA CYS A 159 7.84 20.96 3.79
C CYS A 159 7.55 19.46 3.82
N HIS A 160 8.32 18.74 4.62
CA HIS A 160 8.09 17.34 4.92
C HIS A 160 6.80 17.16 5.73
N MET A 161 6.12 15.99 5.61
CA MET A 161 4.90 15.70 6.37
C MET A 161 5.10 15.83 7.88
N GLY A 162 6.31 15.56 8.40
CA GLY A 162 6.66 15.84 9.80
C GLY A 162 6.48 17.31 10.19
N GLY A 163 6.84 18.26 9.29
CA GLY A 163 6.61 19.69 9.54
C GLY A 163 5.13 20.05 9.67
N HIS A 164 4.24 19.37 8.91
CA HIS A 164 2.80 19.52 9.09
C HIS A 164 2.31 18.92 10.43
N ALA A 165 2.91 17.80 10.87
CA ALA A 165 2.60 17.21 12.17
C ALA A 165 2.98 18.15 13.31
N GLU A 166 4.19 18.74 13.29
CA GLU A 166 4.63 19.75 14.26
C GLU A 166 3.71 20.98 14.28
N TYR A 167 3.33 21.49 13.10
CA TYR A 167 2.35 22.58 13.01
C TYR A 167 1.01 22.21 13.62
N THR A 168 0.53 20.99 13.40
CA THR A 168 -0.74 20.50 13.95
C THR A 168 -0.67 20.40 15.46
N ALA A 169 0.41 19.85 16.00
CA ALA A 169 0.63 19.75 17.44
C ALA A 169 0.67 21.14 18.08
N TRP A 170 1.42 22.08 17.51
CA TRP A 170 1.45 23.47 17.96
C TRP A 170 0.07 24.13 17.92
N LYS A 171 -0.66 24.00 16.81
CA LYS A 171 -1.98 24.63 16.62
C LYS A 171 -3.05 24.07 17.56
N ALA A 172 -2.97 22.79 17.89
CA ALA A 172 -3.91 22.09 18.76
C ALA A 172 -3.46 22.09 20.24
N ASP A 173 -2.36 22.78 20.55
CA ASP A 173 -1.78 22.84 21.91
C ASP A 173 -1.51 21.46 22.52
N VAL A 174 -0.97 20.53 21.69
CA VAL A 174 -0.58 19.19 22.12
C VAL A 174 0.86 19.24 22.63
N SER A 175 1.06 18.95 23.91
CA SER A 175 2.38 18.97 24.53
C SER A 175 3.30 17.86 23.98
N ARG A 176 4.60 18.00 24.21
CA ARG A 176 5.56 16.93 23.87
C ARG A 176 5.32 15.68 24.71
N GLU A 177 4.99 15.85 25.94
CA GLU A 177 4.67 14.79 26.90
C GLU A 177 3.45 13.97 26.43
N ASP A 178 2.39 14.64 25.97
CA ASP A 178 1.20 13.97 25.42
C ASP A 178 1.53 13.18 24.15
N GLN A 179 2.35 13.74 23.27
CA GLN A 179 2.80 13.05 22.06
C GLN A 179 3.60 11.78 22.39
N ASP A 180 4.54 11.87 23.33
CA ASP A 180 5.38 10.74 23.74
C ASP A 180 4.54 9.68 24.48
N GLN A 181 3.61 10.09 25.35
CA GLN A 181 2.71 9.17 26.04
C GLN A 181 1.80 8.43 25.05
N PHE A 182 1.21 9.14 24.09
CA PHE A 182 0.39 8.54 23.05
C PHE A 182 1.18 7.53 22.22
N ALA A 183 2.41 7.88 21.82
CA ALA A 183 3.28 6.99 21.06
C ALA A 183 3.63 5.72 21.86
N TYR A 184 3.98 5.87 23.14
CA TYR A 184 4.26 4.76 24.05
C TYR A 184 3.06 3.82 24.18
N GLU A 185 1.89 4.34 24.45
CA GLU A 185 0.66 3.56 24.57
C GLU A 185 0.31 2.83 23.28
N SER A 186 0.48 3.48 22.12
CA SER A 186 0.27 2.89 20.81
C SER A 186 1.19 1.68 20.58
N HIS A 187 2.48 1.82 20.91
CA HIS A 187 3.43 0.71 20.83
C HIS A 187 3.07 -0.43 21.78
N MET A 188 2.72 -0.14 23.02
CA MET A 188 2.35 -1.16 24.01
C MET A 188 1.09 -1.93 23.60
N LYS A 189 0.09 -1.23 23.04
CA LYS A 189 -1.12 -1.87 22.49
C LYS A 189 -0.77 -2.81 21.32
N ALA A 190 0.10 -2.39 20.40
CA ALA A 190 0.53 -3.21 19.28
C ALA A 190 1.28 -4.47 19.75
N VAL A 191 2.22 -4.34 20.69
CA VAL A 191 2.94 -5.48 21.27
C VAL A 191 1.98 -6.46 21.94
N ALA A 192 1.06 -5.97 22.78
CA ALA A 192 0.09 -6.82 23.45
C ALA A 192 -0.81 -7.58 22.45
N ALA A 193 -1.25 -6.93 21.37
CA ALA A 193 -2.06 -7.56 20.33
C ALA A 193 -1.26 -8.62 19.54
N ILE A 194 0.03 -8.37 19.26
CA ILE A 194 0.93 -9.36 18.62
C ILE A 194 1.08 -10.57 19.54
N ASP A 195 1.41 -10.37 20.82
CA ASP A 195 1.62 -11.43 21.79
C ASP A 195 0.34 -12.27 22.03
N ALA A 196 -0.83 -11.62 21.95
CA ALA A 196 -2.13 -12.29 22.02
C ALA A 196 -2.55 -13.00 20.72
N GLY A 197 -1.79 -12.83 19.62
CA GLY A 197 -2.10 -13.43 18.32
C GLY A 197 -3.30 -12.81 17.62
N GLU A 198 -3.74 -11.60 18.00
CA GLU A 198 -4.94 -10.96 17.45
C GLU A 198 -4.83 -10.68 15.93
N PHE A 199 -3.61 -10.52 15.41
CA PHE A 199 -3.37 -10.30 13.99
C PHE A 199 -3.25 -11.58 13.15
N SER A 200 -3.19 -12.76 13.75
CA SER A 200 -2.94 -14.04 13.06
C SER A 200 -3.98 -14.33 11.97
N ALA A 201 -5.24 -13.92 12.19
CA ALA A 201 -6.32 -14.13 11.24
C ALA A 201 -6.22 -13.26 9.98
N GLU A 202 -5.47 -12.18 9.99
CA GLU A 202 -5.38 -11.25 8.86
C GLU A 202 -4.02 -11.26 8.15
N ILE A 203 -2.94 -11.64 8.85
CA ILE A 203 -1.59 -11.65 8.29
C ILE A 203 -1.38 -12.85 7.38
N ILE A 204 -0.79 -12.61 6.20
CA ILE A 204 -0.26 -13.61 5.30
C ILE A 204 1.25 -13.65 5.48
N PRO A 205 1.85 -14.75 5.93
CA PRO A 205 3.30 -14.88 6.02
C PRO A 205 3.98 -14.71 4.67
N VAL A 206 5.17 -14.10 4.69
CA VAL A 206 5.95 -13.81 3.48
C VAL A 206 7.27 -14.56 3.54
N GLU A 207 7.47 -15.46 2.61
CA GLU A 207 8.75 -16.15 2.43
C GLU A 207 9.70 -15.33 1.59
N ILE A 208 10.90 -15.10 2.11
CA ILE A 208 12.00 -14.41 1.46
C ILE A 208 13.15 -15.40 1.24
N ALA A 209 13.40 -15.72 -0.03
CA ALA A 209 14.56 -16.55 -0.39
C ALA A 209 15.86 -15.76 -0.21
N GLY A 210 16.80 -16.31 0.52
CA GLY A 210 18.10 -15.73 0.75
C GLY A 210 19.24 -16.72 0.46
N ARG A 211 20.46 -16.22 0.44
CA ARG A 211 21.67 -17.06 0.18
C ARG A 211 21.87 -18.18 1.21
N LYS A 212 21.33 -18.03 2.42
CA LYS A 212 21.51 -18.99 3.54
C LYS A 212 20.22 -19.78 3.83
N GLY A 213 19.23 -19.73 2.95
CA GLY A 213 17.92 -20.35 3.13
C GLY A 213 16.76 -19.35 3.06
N THR A 214 15.54 -19.83 3.26
CA THR A 214 14.34 -19.01 3.27
C THR A 214 14.08 -18.45 4.67
N THR A 215 13.78 -17.17 4.76
CA THR A 215 13.32 -16.51 5.99
C THR A 215 11.82 -16.25 5.84
N VAL A 216 11.03 -16.56 6.88
CA VAL A 216 9.61 -16.22 6.93
C VAL A 216 9.44 -14.94 7.74
N VAL A 217 8.69 -14.00 7.20
CA VAL A 217 8.23 -12.77 7.89
C VAL A 217 6.73 -12.93 8.10
N ASP A 218 6.28 -13.01 9.36
CA ASP A 218 4.92 -13.38 9.76
C ASP A 218 4.32 -12.50 10.86
N THR A 219 5.06 -11.48 11.31
CA THR A 219 4.63 -10.51 12.35
C THR A 219 5.03 -9.08 12.01
#